data_f3f1d1f568ef0fe9b518ec17e1e54bb4
#
_entry.id   f3f1d1f568ef0fe9b518ec17e1e54bb4
#
_cell.length_a   1.000
_cell.length_b   1.000
_cell.length_c   1.000
_cell.angle_alpha   90.00
_cell.angle_beta   90.00
_cell.angle_gamma   90.00
#
_symmetry.space_group_name_H-M   'P 1'
#
loop_
_entity.id
_entity.type
_entity.pdbx_description
1 polymer ?
#
loop_
_entity_poly.entity_id
_entity_poly.type
_entity_poly.pdbx_seq_one_letter_code
_entity_poly.pdbx_strand_id
1 'polypeptide(L)' 'MYKVDDSLTEQNITQVDAEKAKEIVRRFLGQYYTVIDVKAILDNNVWIVTTHLGFSNTQTKQVRIDAYSGKILGYS' A
#
# COMPACT_ATOMS: atom_id res chain seq x y z
N MET A 1 -13.21 13.01 -26.46
CA MET A 1 -12.68 12.76 -26.17
C MET A 1 -12.36 12.30 -25.91
N TYR A 2 -12.47 12.43 -25.84
CA TYR A 2 -11.84 11.97 -25.35
C TYR A 2 -11.59 11.34 -24.78
N LYS A 3 -11.82 11.26 -24.73
CA LYS A 3 -11.36 10.66 -24.15
C LYS A 3 -10.98 10.03 -23.69
N VAL A 4 -11.35 10.23 -23.83
CA VAL A 4 -10.81 9.67 -23.37
C VAL A 4 -10.59 8.98 -23.06
N ASP A 5 -10.83 9.02 -23.01
CA ASP A 5 -10.42 8.47 -22.71
C ASP A 5 -10.23 7.72 -22.42
N ASP A 6 -10.41 7.79 -22.41
CA ASP A 6 -10.03 7.14 -22.06
C ASP A 6 -9.67 6.48 -21.71
N SER A 7 -9.80 6.58 -21.70
CA SER A 7 -9.34 6.05 -21.27
C SER A 7 -9.06 5.65 -20.80
N LEU A 8 -9.26 5.86 -20.65
CA LEU A 8 -8.89 5.55 -20.07
C LEU A 8 -8.77 4.90 -19.55
N THR A 9 -9.12 4.96 -19.77
CA THR A 9 -8.97 4.38 -19.27
C THR A 9 -8.56 3.57 -18.97
N GLU A 10 -8.56 3.63 -18.97
CA GLU A 10 -8.13 2.89 -18.86
C GLU A 10 -7.49 2.52 -18.42
N GLN A 11 -7.47 2.61 -18.67
CA GLN A 11 -6.91 2.38 -18.23
C GLN A 11 -6.06 2.13 -17.22
N ASN A 12 -5.99 2.60 -17.08
CA ASN A 12 -5.23 2.46 -15.88
C ASN A 12 -5.67 1.29 -15.03
N ILE A 13 -4.89 0.31 -15.06
CA ILE A 13 -5.25 -0.95 -14.50
C ILE A 13 -4.98 -1.02 -13.02
N THR A 14 -3.81 -0.53 -12.62
CA THR A 14 -3.44 -0.51 -11.22
C THR A 14 -4.11 0.67 -10.55
N GLN A 15 -4.97 0.38 -9.60
CA GLN A 15 -5.71 1.42 -8.89
C GLN A 15 -4.93 1.96 -7.71
N VAL A 16 -3.93 1.24 -7.26
CA VAL A 16 -3.18 1.60 -6.05
C VAL A 16 -1.72 1.76 -6.42
N ASP A 17 -1.20 2.97 -6.29
CA ASP A 17 0.22 3.22 -6.49
C ASP A 17 0.97 3.08 -5.16
N ALA A 18 2.28 3.30 -5.19
CA ALA A 18 3.11 3.12 -3.99
C ALA A 18 2.67 4.05 -2.86
N GLU A 19 2.36 5.30 -3.18
CA GLU A 19 1.97 6.26 -2.15
C GLU A 19 0.64 5.88 -1.53
N LYS A 20 -0.28 5.41 -2.34
CA LYS A 20 -1.58 4.98 -1.84
C LYS A 20 -1.43 3.74 -0.96
N ALA A 21 -0.59 2.78 -1.38
CA ALA A 21 -0.34 1.59 -0.59
C ALA A 21 0.24 1.96 0.78
N LYS A 22 1.20 2.88 0.81
CA LYS A 22 1.78 3.34 2.07
C LYS A 22 0.75 4.01 2.95
N GLU A 23 -0.14 4.80 2.36
CA GLU A 23 -1.18 5.47 3.11
C GLU A 23 -2.14 4.47 3.75
N ILE A 24 -2.53 3.46 2.98
CA ILE A 24 -3.42 2.40 3.48
C ILE A 24 -2.79 1.75 4.72
N VAL A 25 -1.50 1.43 4.62
CA VAL A 25 -0.81 0.77 5.71
C VAL A 25 -0.66 1.68 6.93
N ARG A 26 -0.34 2.97 6.70
CA ARG A 26 -0.25 3.92 7.81
C ARG A 26 -1.56 4.01 8.57
N ARG A 27 -2.67 4.02 7.86
CA ARG A 27 -3.98 4.08 8.50
C ARG A 27 -4.30 2.80 9.25
N PHE A 28 -3.98 1.67 8.63
CA PHE A 28 -4.26 0.37 9.21
C PHE A 28 -3.46 0.14 10.49
N LEU A 29 -2.14 0.28 10.40
CA LEU A 29 -1.28 0.03 11.54
C LEU A 29 -1.25 1.19 12.52
N GLY A 30 -1.51 2.40 12.04
CA GLY A 30 -1.52 3.58 12.90
C GLY A 30 -2.58 3.57 13.98
N GLN A 31 -3.56 2.70 13.86
CA GLN A 31 -4.57 2.53 14.90
C GLN A 31 -4.01 1.80 16.13
N TYR A 32 -2.95 1.06 15.93
CA TYR A 32 -2.41 0.17 16.98
C TYR A 32 -0.97 0.51 17.34
N TYR A 33 -0.25 1.14 16.43
CA TYR A 33 1.19 1.36 16.57
C TYR A 33 1.57 2.76 16.15
N THR A 34 2.75 3.18 16.56
CA THR A 34 3.37 4.38 16.00
C THR A 34 4.18 3.97 14.78
N VAL A 35 3.77 4.44 13.61
CA VAL A 35 4.44 4.09 12.36
C VAL A 35 5.57 5.08 12.11
N ILE A 36 6.79 4.57 12.02
CA ILE A 36 7.98 5.41 11.85
C ILE A 36 8.37 5.52 10.39
N ASP A 37 8.41 4.40 9.68
CA ASP A 37 8.88 4.36 8.31
C ASP A 37 8.11 3.32 7.52
N VAL A 38 7.92 3.58 6.22
CA VAL A 38 7.14 2.72 5.35
C VAL A 38 7.83 2.62 4.01
N LYS A 39 8.02 1.39 3.52
CA LYS A 39 8.56 1.13 2.18
C LYS A 39 7.63 0.21 1.43
N ALA A 40 7.43 0.48 0.15
CA ALA A 40 6.52 -0.33 -0.67
C ALA A 40 7.25 -0.87 -1.89
N ILE A 41 7.08 -2.16 -2.15
CA ILE A 41 7.65 -2.85 -3.32
C ILE A 41 6.51 -3.58 -4.01
N LEU A 42 6.43 -3.45 -5.33
CA LEU A 42 5.41 -4.12 -6.11
C LEU A 42 5.93 -5.46 -6.61
N ASP A 43 5.18 -6.51 -6.37
CA ASP A 43 5.54 -7.87 -6.78
C ASP A 43 4.27 -8.61 -7.21
N ASN A 44 4.17 -8.95 -8.49
CA ASN A 44 3.02 -9.69 -9.04
C ASN A 44 1.68 -9.05 -8.67
N ASN A 45 1.57 -7.74 -8.89
CA ASN A 45 0.35 -6.98 -8.60
C ASN A 45 -0.03 -6.98 -7.13
N VAL A 46 0.94 -7.22 -6.26
CA VAL A 46 0.76 -7.13 -4.82
C VAL A 46 1.80 -6.17 -4.27
N TRP A 47 1.34 -5.18 -3.53
CA TRP A 47 2.24 -4.27 -2.83
C TRP A 47 2.69 -4.94 -1.54
N ILE A 48 3.98 -5.12 -1.40
CA ILE A 48 4.57 -5.59 -0.16
C ILE A 48 5.10 -4.37 0.56
N VAL A 49 4.44 -4.01 1.65
CA VAL A 49 4.74 -2.78 2.36
C VAL A 49 5.40 -3.15 3.69
N THR A 50 6.65 -2.76 3.83
CA THR A 50 7.41 -3.02 5.04
C THR A 50 7.37 -1.78 5.91
N THR A 51 6.99 -1.95 7.17
CA THR A 51 6.86 -0.85 8.11
C THR A 51 7.77 -1.04 9.30
N HIS A 52 8.28 0.07 9.82
CA HIS A 52 9.00 0.09 11.09
C HIS A 52 8.12 0.80 12.10
N LEU A 53 7.90 0.16 13.24
CA LEU A 53 6.95 0.60 14.25
C LEU A 53 7.65 0.79 15.60
N GLY A 54 7.10 1.71 16.40
CA GLY A 54 7.56 1.93 17.76
C GLY A 54 8.74 2.85 17.82
N PHE A 55 9.15 3.22 19.03
CA PHE A 55 10.28 4.12 19.24
C PHE A 55 11.48 3.41 19.85
N SER A 56 11.30 2.85 21.02
CA SER A 56 12.42 2.24 21.74
C SER A 56 12.57 0.76 21.38
N ASN A 57 11.45 0.09 21.10
CA ASN A 57 11.49 -1.30 20.66
C ASN A 57 10.89 -1.37 19.27
N THR A 58 11.72 -1.09 18.28
CA THR A 58 11.23 -1.08 16.92
C THR A 58 10.87 -2.49 16.47
N GLN A 59 9.72 -2.59 15.81
CA GLN A 59 9.26 -3.81 15.20
C GLN A 59 9.13 -3.59 13.72
N THR A 60 9.26 -4.65 12.95
CA THR A 60 9.06 -4.60 11.52
C THR A 60 7.85 -5.45 11.19
N LYS A 61 6.91 -4.88 10.45
CA LYS A 61 5.73 -5.59 9.97
C LYS A 61 5.66 -5.47 8.47
N GLN A 62 5.15 -6.49 7.83
CA GLN A 62 4.94 -6.51 6.39
C GLN A 62 3.46 -6.66 6.11
N VAL A 63 2.93 -5.79 5.27
CA VAL A 63 1.52 -5.84 4.88
C VAL A 63 1.45 -6.04 3.37
N ARG A 64 0.62 -6.97 2.93
CA ARG A 64 0.41 -7.20 1.50
C ARG A 64 -0.92 -6.61 1.09
N ILE A 65 -0.88 -5.87 0.00
CA ILE A 65 -2.05 -5.15 -0.50
C ILE A 65 -2.23 -5.46 -1.98
N ASP A 66 -3.45 -5.83 -2.36
CA ASP A 66 -3.81 -6.04 -3.76
C ASP A 66 -3.69 -4.71 -4.50
N ALA A 67 -2.86 -4.68 -5.55
CA ALA A 67 -2.61 -3.44 -6.28
C ALA A 67 -3.81 -2.99 -7.10
N TYR A 68 -4.78 -3.85 -7.34
CA TYR A 68 -6.00 -3.47 -8.05
C TYR A 68 -7.04 -2.89 -7.11
N SER A 69 -7.35 -3.61 -6.06
CA SER A 69 -8.47 -3.27 -5.19
C SER A 69 -8.08 -2.43 -3.98
N GLY A 70 -6.81 -2.45 -3.61
CA GLY A 70 -6.36 -1.80 -2.38
C GLY A 70 -6.70 -2.60 -1.14
N LYS A 71 -7.13 -3.84 -1.33
CA LYS A 71 -7.52 -4.69 -0.22
C LYS A 71 -6.30 -5.24 0.48
N ILE A 72 -6.32 -5.25 1.81
CA ILE A 72 -5.24 -5.84 2.59
C ILE A 72 -5.40 -7.35 2.53
N LEU A 73 -4.36 -8.01 1.99
CA LEU A 73 -4.37 -9.46 1.83
C LEU A 73 -3.89 -10.20 3.05
N GLY A 74 -3.04 -9.56 3.84
CA GLY A 74 -2.52 -10.15 5.05
C GLY A 74 -1.36 -9.33 5.59
N TYR A 75 -0.93 -9.67 6.81
CA TYR A 75 0.24 -9.03 7.35
C TYR A 75 0.93 -9.96 8.35
N SER A 76 2.20 -9.68 8.60
CA SER A 76 2.97 -10.48 9.56
C SER A 76 4.10 -9.68 10.20
#